data_9a059b43baa08d544dfbdb8d889b5e1a
#
_entry.id   9a059b43baa08d544dfbdb8d889b5e1a
#
_cell.length_a   1.000
_cell.length_b   1.000
_cell.length_c   1.000
_cell.angle_alpha   90.00
_cell.angle_beta   90.00
_cell.angle_gamma   90.00
#
_symmetry.space_group_name_H-M   'P 1'
#
loop_
_entity.id
_entity.type
_entity.pdbx_description
1 polymer ?
#
loop_
_entity_poly.entity_id
_entity_poly.type
_entity_poly.pdbx_seq_one_letter_code
_entity_poly.pdbx_strand_id
1 'polypeptide(L)'
;MSSNNDHASTNNTIRDFLNVINNYWMSIPIPDAFRALITVLVFRNVLFAIRRYFFGDERELARKGGDKGLVVECESLEQVEKEIEKAKRREKAVVIDYGATWCPPCRKMKPIYAKMSREFRDACAFLAVDVDKARDASMAAKIQCMPTFQFYTKDGEKLDEEVQGLDVGKLRRILTKDLGCRASEEEEKEEKENEKIIAQPGPGTIKDKKTN
;
A
#
# COMPACT_ATOMS: atom_id res chain seq x y z
N MET A 1 24.65 21.72 23.72
CA MET A 1 25.21 20.51 24.30
C MET A 1 24.20 19.91 25.26
N SER A 2 23.39 18.97 24.81
CA SER A 2 22.61 17.99 25.61
C SER A 2 21.60 17.30 24.72
N SER A 3 21.96 16.16 24.12
CA SER A 3 20.98 15.28 23.44
C SER A 3 21.47 13.83 23.23
N ASN A 4 22.45 13.35 23.98
CA ASN A 4 23.00 12.00 23.78
C ASN A 4 22.72 11.01 24.93
N ASN A 5 21.86 11.33 25.91
CA ASN A 5 21.63 10.44 27.06
C ASN A 5 20.38 9.56 26.99
N ASP A 6 19.47 9.79 26.04
CA ASP A 6 18.16 9.09 26.04
C ASP A 6 18.20 7.70 25.36
N HIS A 7 19.17 7.47 24.48
CA HIS A 7 19.31 6.16 23.81
C HIS A 7 20.02 5.09 24.65
N ALA A 8 20.81 5.47 25.64
CA ALA A 8 21.49 4.52 26.52
C ALA A 8 20.57 3.94 27.60
N SER A 9 19.56 4.70 28.05
CA SER A 9 18.61 4.29 29.08
C SER A 9 17.63 3.24 28.57
N THR A 10 17.13 3.37 27.34
CA THR A 10 16.16 2.42 26.74
C THR A 10 16.77 1.06 26.44
N ASN A 11 18.04 1.02 26.02
CA ASN A 11 18.73 -0.25 25.73
C ASN A 11 18.99 -1.09 26.98
N ASN A 12 19.25 -0.45 28.14
CA ASN A 12 19.42 -1.15 29.41
C ASN A 12 18.09 -1.75 29.90
N THR A 13 16.99 -1.01 29.79
CA THR A 13 15.65 -1.48 30.21
C THR A 13 15.19 -2.70 29.40
N ILE A 14 15.44 -2.72 28.10
CA ILE A 14 15.11 -3.87 27.23
C ILE A 14 15.97 -5.08 27.59
N ARG A 15 17.25 -4.88 27.84
CA ARG A 15 18.18 -5.96 28.25
C ARG A 15 17.78 -6.56 29.59
N ASP A 16 17.43 -5.74 30.57
CA ASP A 16 16.97 -6.18 31.88
C ASP A 16 15.66 -6.94 31.81
N PHE A 17 14.71 -6.46 31.00
CA PHE A 17 13.45 -7.16 30.73
C PHE A 17 13.67 -8.53 30.08
N LEU A 18 14.55 -8.62 29.10
CA LEU A 18 14.91 -9.89 28.45
C LEU A 18 15.59 -10.87 29.41
N ASN A 19 16.45 -10.39 30.30
CA ASN A 19 17.10 -11.19 31.34
C ASN A 19 16.07 -11.74 32.34
N VAL A 20 15.11 -10.93 32.78
CA VAL A 20 14.02 -11.39 33.65
C VAL A 20 13.18 -12.47 33.01
N ILE A 21 12.79 -12.28 31.75
CA ILE A 21 12.04 -13.30 30.99
C ILE A 21 12.87 -14.58 30.86
N ASN A 22 14.13 -14.48 30.50
CA ASN A 22 15.00 -15.65 30.32
C ASN A 22 15.16 -16.42 31.64
N ASN A 23 15.38 -15.73 32.76
CA ASN A 23 15.48 -16.36 34.08
C ASN A 23 14.18 -17.00 34.54
N TYR A 24 13.04 -16.35 34.25
CA TYR A 24 11.72 -16.94 34.52
C TYR A 24 11.47 -18.20 33.69
N TRP A 25 11.83 -18.21 32.40
CA TRP A 25 11.76 -19.37 31.52
C TRP A 25 12.63 -20.54 31.99
N MET A 26 13.80 -20.25 32.50
CA MET A 26 14.74 -21.28 33.00
C MET A 26 14.29 -21.88 34.34
N SER A 27 13.48 -21.19 35.12
CA SER A 27 13.00 -21.66 36.42
C SER A 27 11.78 -22.59 36.36
N ILE A 28 11.10 -22.68 35.21
CA ILE A 28 9.94 -23.57 35.04
C ILE A 28 10.44 -25.01 34.81
N PRO A 29 10.01 -26.02 35.56
CA PRO A 29 10.45 -27.41 35.40
C PRO A 29 9.80 -28.07 34.18
N ILE A 30 10.20 -27.64 32.98
CA ILE A 30 9.74 -28.21 31.70
C ILE A 30 10.90 -29.04 31.13
N PRO A 31 10.67 -30.29 30.66
CA PRO A 31 11.68 -31.07 29.95
C PRO A 31 12.28 -30.30 28.76
N ASP A 32 13.57 -30.43 28.53
CA ASP A 32 14.29 -29.65 27.48
C ASP A 32 13.72 -29.89 26.08
N ALA A 33 13.19 -31.09 25.83
CA ALA A 33 12.48 -31.41 24.57
C ALA A 33 11.25 -30.52 24.35
N PHE A 34 10.48 -30.22 25.42
CA PHE A 34 9.32 -29.34 25.35
C PHE A 34 9.72 -27.89 25.18
N ARG A 35 10.84 -27.46 25.80
CA ARG A 35 11.39 -26.11 25.62
C ARG A 35 11.79 -25.87 24.16
N ALA A 36 12.49 -26.83 23.55
CA ALA A 36 12.86 -26.78 22.16
C ALA A 36 11.62 -26.67 21.24
N LEU A 37 10.59 -27.48 21.51
CA LEU A 37 9.35 -27.48 20.75
C LEU A 37 8.61 -26.12 20.86
N ILE A 38 8.48 -25.58 22.07
CA ILE A 38 7.83 -24.29 22.30
C ILE A 38 8.61 -23.17 21.62
N THR A 39 9.96 -23.18 21.71
CA THR A 39 10.81 -22.20 21.06
C THR A 39 10.61 -22.21 19.53
N VAL A 40 10.57 -23.40 18.93
CA VAL A 40 10.32 -23.56 17.48
C VAL A 40 8.93 -23.08 17.10
N LEU A 41 7.89 -23.38 17.90
CA LEU A 41 6.52 -22.95 17.64
C LEU A 41 6.37 -21.44 17.76
N VAL A 42 6.96 -20.84 18.80
CA VAL A 42 6.95 -19.37 18.99
C VAL A 42 7.69 -18.69 17.84
N PHE A 43 8.90 -19.17 17.51
CA PHE A 43 9.67 -18.61 16.41
C PHE A 43 8.95 -18.70 15.07
N ARG A 44 8.32 -19.86 14.79
CA ARG A 44 7.49 -20.05 13.61
C ARG A 44 6.30 -19.06 13.58
N ASN A 45 5.62 -18.87 14.71
CA ASN A 45 4.48 -17.94 14.80
C ASN A 45 4.94 -16.47 14.67
N VAL A 46 6.08 -16.11 15.26
CA VAL A 46 6.68 -14.78 15.11
C VAL A 46 7.09 -14.53 13.66
N LEU A 47 7.77 -15.50 13.03
CA LEU A 47 8.10 -15.40 11.60
C LEU A 47 6.84 -15.31 10.73
N PHE A 48 5.78 -16.05 11.06
CA PHE A 48 4.51 -15.97 10.35
C PHE A 48 3.83 -14.63 10.54
N ALA A 49 3.86 -14.08 11.76
CA ALA A 49 3.34 -12.74 12.05
C ALA A 49 4.15 -11.64 11.33
N ILE A 50 5.47 -11.74 11.34
CA ILE A 50 6.36 -10.84 10.59
C ILE A 50 6.07 -10.94 9.09
N ARG A 51 5.98 -12.17 8.55
CA ARG A 51 5.62 -12.39 7.15
C ARG A 51 4.26 -11.77 6.83
N ARG A 52 3.25 -11.98 7.67
CA ARG A 52 1.91 -11.39 7.50
C ARG A 52 1.92 -9.87 7.58
N TYR A 53 2.72 -9.30 8.50
CA TYR A 53 2.86 -7.85 8.64
C TYR A 53 3.55 -7.21 7.43
N PHE A 54 4.66 -7.80 6.95
CA PHE A 54 5.43 -7.25 5.83
C PHE A 54 4.87 -7.61 4.45
N PHE A 55 4.30 -8.81 4.28
CA PHE A 55 3.84 -9.33 2.99
C PHE A 55 2.32 -9.29 2.81
N GLY A 56 1.56 -8.97 3.87
CA GLY A 56 0.11 -9.02 3.86
C GLY A 56 -0.43 -10.46 3.75
N ASP A 57 -1.75 -10.61 3.80
CA ASP A 57 -2.37 -11.90 3.48
C ASP A 57 -2.48 -12.02 1.96
N GLU A 58 -1.61 -12.81 1.34
CA GLU A 58 -1.62 -13.05 -0.11
C GLU A 58 -2.98 -13.55 -0.61
N ARG A 59 -3.76 -14.24 0.24
CA ARG A 59 -5.10 -14.71 -0.11
C ARG A 59 -6.12 -13.57 -0.11
N GLU A 60 -5.99 -12.61 0.79
CA GLU A 60 -6.85 -11.43 0.83
C GLU A 60 -6.48 -10.46 -0.30
N LEU A 61 -5.19 -10.30 -0.58
CA LEU A 61 -4.69 -9.58 -1.75
C LEU A 61 -5.09 -10.26 -3.06
N ALA A 62 -5.02 -11.59 -3.14
CA ALA A 62 -5.47 -12.34 -4.32
C ALA A 62 -6.99 -12.28 -4.48
N ARG A 63 -7.76 -12.26 -3.40
CA ARG A 63 -9.22 -12.13 -3.43
C ARG A 63 -9.66 -10.70 -3.84
N LYS A 64 -8.90 -9.67 -3.42
CA LYS A 64 -9.07 -8.27 -3.85
C LYS A 64 -8.34 -7.94 -5.16
N GLY A 65 -7.31 -8.71 -5.52
CA GLY A 65 -6.47 -8.51 -6.70
C GLY A 65 -7.06 -9.04 -8.01
N GLY A 66 -8.28 -9.61 -7.98
CA GLY A 66 -9.02 -9.95 -9.20
C GLY A 66 -9.51 -8.74 -9.97
N ASP A 67 -9.64 -7.60 -9.30
CA ASP A 67 -10.03 -6.34 -9.93
C ASP A 67 -8.80 -5.47 -10.16
N LYS A 68 -8.26 -5.54 -11.37
CA LYS A 68 -7.14 -4.68 -11.81
C LYS A 68 -7.56 -3.22 -12.02
N GLY A 69 -8.84 -2.89 -11.80
CA GLY A 69 -9.38 -1.58 -12.14
C GLY A 69 -9.30 -1.32 -13.65
N LEU A 70 -9.11 -0.06 -14.01
CA LEU A 70 -8.92 0.37 -15.40
C LEU A 70 -7.43 0.62 -15.72
N VAL A 71 -6.52 -0.10 -15.03
CA VAL A 71 -5.07 0.04 -15.20
C VAL A 71 -4.62 -0.75 -16.43
N VAL A 72 -3.91 -0.09 -17.33
CA VAL A 72 -3.31 -0.69 -18.52
C VAL A 72 -1.88 -1.12 -18.21
N GLU A 73 -1.60 -2.42 -18.32
CA GLU A 73 -0.23 -2.94 -18.16
C GLU A 73 0.54 -2.71 -19.46
N CYS A 74 1.73 -2.08 -19.35
CA CYS A 74 2.64 -1.83 -20.47
C CYS A 74 3.90 -2.66 -20.29
N GLU A 75 4.30 -3.39 -21.35
CA GLU A 75 5.44 -4.32 -21.35
C GLU A 75 6.64 -3.80 -22.16
N SER A 76 6.55 -2.58 -22.71
CA SER A 76 7.63 -1.91 -23.43
C SER A 76 7.48 -0.40 -23.42
N LEU A 77 8.59 0.32 -23.73
CA LEU A 77 8.57 1.77 -23.89
C LEU A 77 7.59 2.22 -24.98
N GLU A 78 7.58 1.51 -26.11
CA GLU A 78 6.67 1.80 -27.23
C GLU A 78 5.20 1.76 -26.81
N GLN A 79 4.82 0.78 -25.96
CA GLN A 79 3.45 0.69 -25.45
C GLN A 79 3.13 1.86 -24.51
N VAL A 80 4.07 2.26 -23.65
CA VAL A 80 3.90 3.43 -22.77
C VAL A 80 3.67 4.69 -23.60
N GLU A 81 4.51 4.96 -24.60
CA GLU A 81 4.39 6.12 -25.48
C GLU A 81 3.05 6.11 -26.25
N LYS A 82 2.65 4.95 -26.76
CA LYS A 82 1.37 4.77 -27.44
C LYS A 82 0.17 5.06 -26.55
N GLU A 83 0.18 4.61 -25.29
CA GLU A 83 -0.92 4.87 -24.36
C GLU A 83 -0.92 6.34 -23.89
N ILE A 84 0.24 6.99 -23.74
CA ILE A 84 0.33 8.45 -23.49
C ILE A 84 -0.29 9.20 -24.65
N GLU A 85 0.08 8.88 -25.91
CA GLU A 85 -0.48 9.55 -27.08
C GLU A 85 -1.99 9.31 -27.26
N LYS A 86 -2.46 8.13 -26.88
CA LYS A 86 -3.89 7.79 -26.88
C LYS A 86 -4.65 8.57 -25.79
N ALA A 87 -4.06 8.76 -24.60
CA ALA A 87 -4.63 9.56 -23.53
C ALA A 87 -4.70 11.04 -23.95
N LYS A 88 -3.65 11.58 -24.55
CA LYS A 88 -3.60 12.93 -25.11
C LYS A 88 -4.75 13.20 -26.10
N ARG A 89 -4.97 12.28 -27.05
CA ARG A 89 -6.08 12.38 -27.98
C ARG A 89 -7.46 12.36 -27.33
N ARG A 90 -7.56 11.88 -26.09
CA ARG A 90 -8.77 11.84 -25.29
C ARG A 90 -8.83 12.94 -24.23
N GLU A 91 -7.89 13.87 -24.26
CA GLU A 91 -7.76 14.96 -23.29
C GLU A 91 -7.65 14.45 -21.83
N LYS A 92 -7.01 13.30 -21.64
CA LYS A 92 -6.78 12.70 -20.33
C LYS A 92 -5.34 12.89 -19.90
N ALA A 93 -5.15 13.20 -18.61
CA ALA A 93 -3.85 13.09 -17.97
C ALA A 93 -3.42 11.62 -17.88
N VAL A 94 -2.13 11.37 -17.61
CA VAL A 94 -1.61 10.00 -17.43
C VAL A 94 -0.85 9.91 -16.13
N VAL A 95 -1.03 8.84 -15.41
CA VAL A 95 -0.16 8.41 -14.31
C VAL A 95 0.38 7.03 -14.62
N ILE A 96 1.67 6.82 -14.37
CA ILE A 96 2.38 5.56 -14.62
C ILE A 96 2.96 5.06 -13.32
N ASP A 97 2.58 3.85 -12.89
CA ASP A 97 3.14 3.11 -11.77
C ASP A 97 4.29 2.22 -12.26
N TYR A 98 5.51 2.54 -11.86
CA TYR A 98 6.69 1.70 -12.09
C TYR A 98 6.91 0.83 -10.86
N GLY A 99 6.72 -0.48 -11.01
CA GLY A 99 6.82 -1.43 -9.91
C GLY A 99 7.31 -2.79 -10.34
N ALA A 100 7.37 -3.73 -9.38
CA ALA A 100 7.69 -5.13 -9.65
C ALA A 100 6.79 -6.06 -8.85
N THR A 101 6.59 -7.28 -9.32
CA THR A 101 5.73 -8.28 -8.67
C THR A 101 6.26 -8.73 -7.31
N TRP A 102 7.57 -8.80 -7.15
CA TRP A 102 8.25 -9.19 -5.91
C TRP A 102 8.37 -8.04 -4.88
N CYS A 103 8.09 -6.79 -5.27
CA CYS A 103 8.23 -5.60 -4.43
C CYS A 103 7.04 -5.50 -3.42
N PRO A 104 7.26 -5.61 -2.09
CA PRO A 104 6.16 -5.59 -1.13
C PRO A 104 5.37 -4.28 -1.08
N PRO A 105 5.99 -3.08 -1.11
CA PRO A 105 5.23 -1.83 -1.15
C PRO A 105 4.42 -1.69 -2.45
N CYS A 106 4.95 -2.17 -3.59
CA CYS A 106 4.21 -2.15 -4.86
C CYS A 106 2.93 -2.99 -4.77
N ARG A 107 3.00 -4.20 -4.17
CA ARG A 107 1.82 -5.04 -3.97
C ARG A 107 0.75 -4.38 -3.09
N LYS A 108 1.15 -3.64 -2.06
CA LYS A 108 0.23 -2.88 -1.20
C LYS A 108 -0.44 -1.73 -1.97
N MET A 109 0.28 -1.13 -2.92
CA MET A 109 -0.23 -0.02 -3.72
C MET A 109 -1.21 -0.47 -4.79
N LYS A 110 -1.06 -1.65 -5.38
CA LYS A 110 -1.92 -2.16 -6.47
C LYS A 110 -3.44 -2.00 -6.24
N PRO A 111 -4.02 -2.44 -5.11
CA PRO A 111 -5.47 -2.28 -4.89
C PRO A 111 -5.90 -0.81 -4.75
N ILE A 112 -5.03 0.03 -4.18
CA ILE A 112 -5.28 1.47 -4.03
C ILE A 112 -5.25 2.13 -5.41
N TYR A 113 -4.24 1.82 -6.21
CA TYR A 113 -4.08 2.31 -7.56
C TYR A 113 -5.22 1.88 -8.49
N ALA A 114 -5.67 0.63 -8.37
CA ALA A 114 -6.83 0.11 -9.08
C ALA A 114 -8.13 0.85 -8.67
N LYS A 115 -8.32 1.17 -7.38
CA LYS A 115 -9.45 2.00 -6.95
C LYS A 115 -9.37 3.40 -7.55
N MET A 116 -8.21 4.04 -7.49
CA MET A 116 -8.01 5.38 -8.07
C MET A 116 -8.23 5.40 -9.59
N SER A 117 -7.89 4.33 -10.30
CA SER A 117 -8.11 4.26 -11.75
C SER A 117 -9.60 4.26 -12.14
N ARG A 118 -10.47 3.76 -11.27
CA ARG A 118 -11.93 3.87 -11.46
C ARG A 118 -12.42 5.26 -11.09
N GLU A 119 -11.97 5.76 -9.93
CA GLU A 119 -12.34 7.07 -9.42
C GLU A 119 -12.05 8.21 -10.41
N PHE A 120 -10.89 8.18 -11.05
CA PHE A 120 -10.44 9.22 -11.99
C PHE A 120 -10.56 8.82 -13.47
N ARG A 121 -11.33 7.78 -13.79
CA ARG A 121 -11.41 7.17 -15.12
C ARG A 121 -11.70 8.14 -16.26
N ASP A 122 -12.47 9.21 -16.00
CA ASP A 122 -12.88 10.17 -17.01
C ASP A 122 -11.81 11.22 -17.30
N ALA A 123 -10.95 11.51 -16.31
CA ALA A 123 -9.95 12.57 -16.37
C ALA A 123 -8.51 12.06 -16.53
N CYS A 124 -8.23 10.81 -16.16
CA CYS A 124 -6.88 10.27 -16.11
C CYS A 124 -6.80 8.82 -16.61
N ALA A 125 -5.76 8.51 -17.37
CA ALA A 125 -5.39 7.15 -17.74
C ALA A 125 -4.34 6.62 -16.76
N PHE A 126 -4.54 5.38 -16.31
CA PHE A 126 -3.68 4.71 -15.35
C PHE A 126 -2.90 3.60 -16.03
N LEU A 127 -1.57 3.70 -16.04
CA LEU A 127 -0.66 2.74 -16.62
C LEU A 127 0.16 2.05 -15.53
N ALA A 128 0.53 0.81 -15.75
CA ALA A 128 1.45 0.07 -14.91
C ALA A 128 2.57 -0.54 -15.73
N VAL A 129 3.80 -0.38 -15.27
CA VAL A 129 5.02 -0.88 -15.90
C VAL A 129 5.74 -1.79 -14.90
N ASP A 130 5.90 -3.06 -15.25
CA ASP A 130 6.77 -3.98 -14.51
C ASP A 130 8.21 -3.76 -14.97
N VAL A 131 9.05 -3.25 -14.06
CA VAL A 131 10.44 -2.85 -14.38
C VAL A 131 11.32 -4.02 -14.82
N ASP A 132 10.96 -5.26 -14.45
CA ASP A 132 11.69 -6.45 -14.88
C ASP A 132 11.32 -6.87 -16.30
N LYS A 133 10.06 -6.63 -16.71
CA LYS A 133 9.57 -6.95 -18.05
C LYS A 133 9.90 -5.85 -19.05
N ALA A 134 9.58 -4.60 -18.70
CA ALA A 134 9.78 -3.42 -19.54
C ALA A 134 11.00 -2.62 -19.10
N ARG A 135 12.19 -3.20 -19.25
CA ARG A 135 13.46 -2.58 -18.85
C ARG A 135 13.76 -1.31 -19.64
N ASP A 136 13.44 -1.30 -20.92
CA ASP A 136 13.57 -0.13 -21.79
C ASP A 136 12.76 1.07 -21.25
N ALA A 137 11.50 0.85 -20.87
CA ALA A 137 10.65 1.88 -20.27
C ALA A 137 11.19 2.36 -18.91
N SER A 138 11.61 1.43 -18.04
CA SER A 138 12.13 1.80 -16.71
C SER A 138 13.46 2.54 -16.77
N MET A 139 14.33 2.19 -17.72
CA MET A 139 15.59 2.91 -17.96
C MET A 139 15.35 4.30 -18.56
N ALA A 140 14.47 4.42 -19.55
CA ALA A 140 14.09 5.72 -20.13
C ALA A 140 13.47 6.65 -19.07
N ALA A 141 12.65 6.08 -18.18
CA ALA A 141 12.03 6.81 -17.07
C ALA A 141 12.99 7.12 -15.90
N LYS A 142 14.24 6.56 -15.92
CA LYS A 142 15.27 6.71 -14.88
C LYS A 142 14.80 6.26 -13.50
N ILE A 143 14.08 5.14 -13.42
CA ILE A 143 13.53 4.62 -12.17
C ILE A 143 14.67 4.10 -11.27
N GLN A 144 14.75 4.64 -10.05
CA GLN A 144 15.77 4.28 -9.05
C GLN A 144 15.20 3.51 -7.86
N CYS A 145 13.91 3.63 -7.59
CA CYS A 145 13.22 2.96 -6.51
C CYS A 145 11.79 2.56 -6.90
N MET A 146 11.15 1.69 -6.12
CA MET A 146 9.81 1.19 -6.41
C MET A 146 8.93 1.19 -5.16
N PRO A 147 7.63 1.50 -5.30
CA PRO A 147 6.99 2.04 -6.51
C PRO A 147 7.40 3.49 -6.76
N THR A 148 7.46 3.89 -8.03
CA THR A 148 7.62 5.29 -8.45
C THR A 148 6.50 5.63 -9.43
N PHE A 149 5.84 6.78 -9.18
CA PHE A 149 4.75 7.28 -10.01
C PHE A 149 5.21 8.52 -10.76
N GLN A 150 5.07 8.48 -12.09
CA GLN A 150 5.32 9.62 -12.97
C GLN A 150 4.03 10.07 -13.61
N PHE A 151 3.93 11.36 -13.91
CA PHE A 151 2.71 12.02 -14.33
C PHE A 151 2.92 12.75 -15.65
N TYR A 152 1.87 12.76 -16.47
CA TYR A 152 1.83 13.48 -17.72
C TYR A 152 0.53 14.28 -17.79
N THR A 153 0.64 15.51 -18.26
CA THR A 153 -0.51 16.41 -18.49
C THR A 153 -1.39 15.89 -19.63
N LYS A 154 -2.53 16.51 -19.82
CA LYS A 154 -3.43 16.23 -20.96
C LYS A 154 -2.77 16.50 -22.31
N ASP A 155 -1.78 17.37 -22.34
CA ASP A 155 -1.01 17.70 -23.55
C ASP A 155 0.13 16.71 -23.80
N GLY A 156 0.31 15.73 -22.90
CA GLY A 156 1.36 14.70 -22.99
C GLY A 156 2.71 15.16 -22.45
N GLU A 157 2.77 16.29 -21.75
CA GLU A 157 4.00 16.78 -21.13
C GLU A 157 4.22 16.10 -19.78
N LYS A 158 5.45 15.63 -19.56
CA LYS A 158 5.84 15.01 -18.31
C LYS A 158 5.98 16.08 -17.22
N LEU A 159 5.40 15.83 -16.04
CA LEU A 159 5.66 16.65 -14.85
C LEU A 159 7.02 16.32 -14.25
N ASP A 160 7.72 17.34 -13.73
CA ASP A 160 8.98 17.16 -13.00
C ASP A 160 8.76 16.47 -11.64
N GLU A 161 7.56 16.63 -11.06
CA GLU A 161 7.21 16.03 -9.78
C GLU A 161 6.85 14.57 -9.94
N GLU A 162 7.45 13.72 -9.09
CA GLU A 162 7.15 12.29 -9.00
C GLU A 162 6.85 11.89 -7.55
N VAL A 163 6.18 10.75 -7.39
CA VAL A 163 5.90 10.13 -6.08
C VAL A 163 6.69 8.85 -5.98
N GLN A 164 7.47 8.71 -4.91
CA GLN A 164 8.24 7.53 -4.61
C GLN A 164 7.69 6.86 -3.35
N GLY A 165 7.52 5.53 -3.40
CA GLY A 165 6.98 4.76 -2.28
C GLY A 165 5.46 4.84 -2.12
N LEU A 166 4.97 4.56 -0.91
CA LEU A 166 3.54 4.45 -0.58
C LEU A 166 2.94 5.79 -0.10
N ASP A 167 3.14 6.87 -0.83
CA ASP A 167 2.53 8.16 -0.49
C ASP A 167 1.23 8.40 -1.29
N VAL A 168 0.16 7.78 -0.81
CA VAL A 168 -1.19 7.90 -1.42
C VAL A 168 -1.71 9.33 -1.36
N GLY A 169 -1.37 10.07 -0.28
CA GLY A 169 -1.79 11.46 -0.11
C GLY A 169 -1.18 12.37 -1.17
N LYS A 170 0.14 12.24 -1.39
CA LYS A 170 0.85 13.00 -2.43
C LYS A 170 0.35 12.62 -3.83
N LEU A 171 0.16 11.30 -4.09
CA LEU A 171 -0.38 10.81 -5.37
C LEU A 171 -1.74 11.43 -5.68
N ARG A 172 -2.68 11.40 -4.72
CA ARG A 172 -4.01 12.00 -4.87
C ARG A 172 -3.94 13.52 -5.05
N ARG A 173 -3.06 14.20 -4.32
CA ARG A 173 -2.87 15.65 -4.44
C ARG A 173 -2.45 16.05 -5.85
N ILE A 174 -1.45 15.36 -6.42
CA ILE A 174 -0.98 15.65 -7.79
C ILE A 174 -2.11 15.42 -8.80
N LEU A 175 -2.84 14.30 -8.71
CA LEU A 175 -3.97 14.02 -9.60
C LEU A 175 -5.02 15.13 -9.53
N THR A 176 -5.41 15.58 -8.33
CA THR A 176 -6.51 16.54 -8.16
C THR A 176 -6.11 17.97 -8.38
N LYS A 177 -4.95 18.39 -7.85
CA LYS A 177 -4.52 19.81 -7.89
C LYS A 177 -3.68 20.12 -9.10
N ASP A 178 -2.67 19.31 -9.38
CA ASP A 178 -1.66 19.66 -10.39
C ASP A 178 -2.13 19.22 -11.79
N LEU A 179 -2.81 18.08 -11.90
CA LEU A 179 -3.41 17.61 -13.15
C LEU A 179 -4.90 17.98 -13.33
N GLY A 180 -5.53 18.53 -12.29
CA GLY A 180 -6.93 18.97 -12.33
C GLY A 180 -7.93 17.82 -12.58
N CYS A 181 -7.55 16.59 -12.23
CA CYS A 181 -8.44 15.43 -12.38
C CYS A 181 -9.56 15.48 -11.33
N ARG A 182 -10.80 15.32 -11.78
CA ARG A 182 -11.96 15.19 -10.90
C ARG A 182 -12.37 13.73 -10.82
N ALA A 183 -12.84 13.31 -9.65
CA ALA A 183 -13.44 12.00 -9.47
C ALA A 183 -14.70 11.87 -10.35
N SER A 184 -15.02 10.66 -10.79
CA SER A 184 -16.24 10.39 -11.52
C SER A 184 -17.46 10.54 -10.59
N GLU A 185 -18.56 11.09 -11.11
CA GLU A 185 -19.77 11.34 -10.31
C GLU A 185 -20.37 10.09 -9.67
N GLU A 186 -20.15 8.92 -10.27
CA GLU A 186 -20.65 7.65 -9.74
C GLU A 186 -19.92 7.23 -8.48
N GLU A 187 -18.59 7.35 -8.44
CA GLU A 187 -17.78 7.04 -7.27
C GLU A 187 -18.00 8.04 -6.12
N GLU A 188 -18.23 9.33 -6.44
CA GLU A 188 -18.60 10.32 -5.42
C GLU A 188 -19.96 10.01 -4.77
N LYS A 189 -20.88 9.41 -5.49
CA LYS A 189 -22.19 8.99 -4.96
C LYS A 189 -22.05 7.77 -4.05
N GLU A 190 -21.27 6.77 -4.45
CA GLU A 190 -20.98 5.60 -3.61
C GLU A 190 -20.26 5.95 -2.32
N GLU A 191 -19.29 6.86 -2.37
CA GLU A 191 -18.55 7.30 -1.16
C GLU A 191 -19.46 8.05 -0.18
N LYS A 192 -20.33 8.93 -0.69
CA LYS A 192 -21.34 9.64 0.11
C LYS A 192 -22.42 8.71 0.68
N GLU A 193 -22.79 7.66 -0.03
CA GLU A 193 -23.77 6.66 0.44
C GLU A 193 -23.16 5.76 1.52
N ASN A 194 -21.91 5.32 1.32
CA ASN A 194 -21.17 4.55 2.32
C ASN A 194 -20.92 5.35 3.61
N GLU A 195 -20.60 6.65 3.49
CA GLU A 195 -20.42 7.54 4.64
C GLU A 195 -21.74 7.71 5.45
N LYS A 196 -22.88 7.79 4.75
CA LYS A 196 -24.21 7.83 5.39
C LYS A 196 -24.56 6.52 6.09
N ILE A 197 -24.19 5.36 5.55
CA ILE A 197 -24.41 4.05 6.16
C ILE A 197 -23.59 3.89 7.44
N ILE A 198 -22.33 4.35 7.43
CA ILE A 198 -21.43 4.30 8.59
C ILE A 198 -21.87 5.30 9.68
N ALA A 199 -22.45 6.44 9.32
CA ALA A 199 -22.91 7.47 10.24
C ALA A 199 -24.27 7.13 10.90
N GLN A 200 -24.97 6.06 10.50
CA GLN A 200 -26.20 5.64 11.18
C GLN A 200 -25.83 4.91 12.48
N PRO A 201 -26.36 5.35 13.64
CA PRO A 201 -26.18 4.62 14.88
C PRO A 201 -26.82 3.24 14.76
N GLY A 202 -26.03 2.21 15.03
CA GLY A 202 -26.47 0.81 14.98
C GLY A 202 -27.76 0.59 15.79
N PRO A 203 -28.57 -0.44 15.44
CA PRO A 203 -29.84 -0.71 16.10
C PRO A 203 -29.64 -0.91 17.61
N GLY A 204 -30.36 -0.10 18.36
CA GLY A 204 -30.22 0.19 19.77
C GLY A 204 -29.90 -0.99 20.68
N THR A 205 -29.04 -0.72 21.62
CA THR A 205 -28.78 -1.46 22.84
C THR A 205 -30.12 -1.86 23.50
N ILE A 206 -30.32 -3.17 23.64
CA ILE A 206 -31.44 -3.74 24.37
C ILE A 206 -31.37 -3.22 25.82
N LYS A 207 -32.33 -2.38 26.18
CA LYS A 207 -32.50 -1.97 27.56
C LYS A 207 -32.96 -3.17 28.39
N ASP A 208 -32.08 -3.65 29.24
CA ASP A 208 -32.41 -4.64 30.24
C ASP A 208 -33.57 -4.09 31.11
N LYS A 209 -34.73 -4.70 30.96
CA LYS A 209 -35.86 -4.50 31.89
C LYS A 209 -35.48 -5.17 33.20
N LYS A 210 -35.11 -4.35 34.20
CA LYS A 210 -35.17 -4.75 35.61
C LYS A 210 -36.62 -5.08 35.96
N THR A 211 -36.89 -6.35 36.16
CA THR A 211 -38.10 -6.81 36.87
C THR A 211 -37.87 -6.66 38.36
N ASN A 212 -38.80 -5.94 38.96
CA ASN A 212 -38.97 -5.80 40.40
C ASN A 212 -39.79 -6.99 40.92
#